data_b12f8af2a308796134f67d84f10c6df7
#
_entry.id   b12f8af2a308796134f67d84f10c6df7
#
_cell.length_a   1.000
_cell.length_b   1.000
_cell.length_c   1.000
_cell.angle_alpha   90.00
_cell.angle_beta   90.00
_cell.angle_gamma   90.00
#
_symmetry.space_group_name_H-M   'P 1'
#
loop_
_entity.id
_entity.type
_entity.pdbx_description
1 polymer ?
#
loop_
_entity_poly.entity_id
_entity_poly.type
_entity_poly.pdbx_seq_one_letter_code
_entity_poly.pdbx_strand_id
1 'polypeptide(L)'
;MRDPSPPPPSLAYLEHAAARRIILGILLIMLLAALDQVMVATALPTIAESLGDFENLPWVVTANLLCATAATPLYGKLSDIHGRRTMILIAISVYAAGSLACALAPTMLALIGGRALQGLGGGGLMPLVQTIIGDVASPRDRPRYQAYTSSTFILSTIGGPLLGGFIAQHFHWSWIFWVNLPICAVAFLLAYNVLRGLPRNERPHKVDVLGAVLMLGAAMPLMLALSWGGRRYAWTSPELLALFAVSVALWVLFGLRVSNALEPFIPLSVLRDRAIRGGVIAGFFAVGSVIALTIFMPLYAQTALGLSVTGSAWTIAALQGGATIGSIFGGRLLIRFIHYKRVPLTAMCVSLAALVPLALAPAAFSPLTAVGLVTLLGLGVGPMFPFTVVVVQNAVAQHQLGVATGTMNFFRALGSAFIVAVFGALVLAGTPVIRGMPGSAMLPAGQAADAFGLVFAAALLCLAVAFAATLALDERPLRGAEPAPSPS
;
A
#
# COMPACT_ATOMS: atom_id res chain seq x y z
N MET A 1 16.18 -23.73 44.64
CA MET A 1 14.86 -23.28 44.16
C MET A 1 14.96 -21.76 43.97
N ARG A 2 15.08 -21.29 42.71
CA ARG A 2 15.03 -19.86 42.39
C ARG A 2 13.56 -19.51 42.19
N ASP A 3 13.09 -18.57 43.00
CA ASP A 3 11.76 -17.99 42.91
C ASP A 3 11.52 -17.49 41.48
N PRO A 4 10.42 -17.87 40.78
CA PRO A 4 10.16 -17.38 39.46
C PRO A 4 9.89 -15.87 39.56
N SER A 5 10.75 -15.09 38.92
CA SER A 5 10.53 -13.64 38.76
C SER A 5 9.09 -13.39 38.30
N PRO A 6 8.38 -12.42 38.92
CA PRO A 6 7.01 -12.13 38.52
C PRO A 6 6.95 -11.83 37.02
N PRO A 7 5.91 -12.31 36.32
CA PRO A 7 5.74 -12.03 34.90
C PRO A 7 5.78 -10.50 34.68
N PRO A 8 6.42 -10.03 33.61
CA PRO A 8 6.45 -8.60 33.32
C PRO A 8 5.02 -8.06 33.29
N PRO A 9 4.77 -6.84 33.79
CA PRO A 9 3.42 -6.29 33.86
C PRO A 9 2.79 -6.42 32.48
N SER A 10 1.66 -7.12 32.41
CA SER A 10 0.82 -7.21 31.22
C SER A 10 0.52 -5.76 30.85
N LEU A 11 1.01 -5.31 29.67
CA LEU A 11 0.66 -4.00 29.14
C LEU A 11 -0.87 -3.98 29.08
N ALA A 12 -1.48 -3.26 30.01
CA ALA A 12 -2.92 -3.05 30.00
C ALA A 12 -3.22 -2.37 28.67
N TYR A 13 -3.90 -3.06 27.76
CA TYR A 13 -4.42 -2.44 26.55
C TYR A 13 -5.27 -1.25 26.98
N LEU A 14 -5.11 -0.10 26.31
CA LEU A 14 -5.81 1.11 26.67
C LEU A 14 -7.32 0.85 26.63
N GLU A 15 -8.05 1.48 27.57
CA GLU A 15 -9.50 1.47 27.51
C GLU A 15 -9.99 1.87 26.10
N HIS A 16 -11.05 1.26 25.64
CA HIS A 16 -11.58 1.43 24.29
C HIS A 16 -11.75 2.91 23.87
N ALA A 17 -12.10 3.79 24.82
CA ALA A 17 -12.24 5.23 24.57
C ALA A 17 -10.91 5.92 24.29
N ALA A 18 -9.85 5.57 25.03
CA ALA A 18 -8.51 6.13 24.84
C ALA A 18 -7.88 5.61 23.55
N ALA A 19 -7.98 4.29 23.28
CA ALA A 19 -7.54 3.68 22.04
C ALA A 19 -8.21 4.32 20.82
N ARG A 20 -9.53 4.54 20.86
CA ARG A 20 -10.29 5.18 19.78
C ARG A 20 -9.82 6.61 19.51
N ARG A 21 -9.54 7.42 20.53
CA ARG A 21 -9.04 8.81 20.37
C ARG A 21 -7.67 8.81 19.66
N ILE A 22 -6.77 7.93 20.09
CA ILE A 22 -5.44 7.78 19.49
C ILE A 22 -5.60 7.41 18.02
N ILE A 23 -6.38 6.38 17.72
CA ILE A 23 -6.54 5.85 16.37
C ILE A 23 -7.17 6.90 15.44
N LEU A 24 -8.22 7.58 15.86
CA LEU A 24 -8.83 8.65 15.05
C LEU A 24 -7.86 9.79 14.76
N GLY A 25 -7.02 10.17 15.75
CA GLY A 25 -5.99 11.20 15.55
C GLY A 25 -4.92 10.80 14.55
N ILE A 26 -4.48 9.54 14.56
CA ILE A 26 -3.45 9.05 13.61
C ILE A 26 -4.01 8.72 12.21
N LEU A 27 -5.31 8.44 12.08
CA LEU A 27 -5.93 8.24 10.75
C LEU A 27 -5.93 9.52 9.90
N LEU A 28 -5.93 10.69 10.52
CA LEU A 28 -5.75 11.97 9.82
C LEU A 28 -4.41 12.04 9.09
N ILE A 29 -3.36 11.47 9.67
CA ILE A 29 -2.02 11.40 9.07
C ILE A 29 -2.03 10.54 7.79
N MET A 30 -2.73 9.40 7.86
CA MET A 30 -2.90 8.54 6.68
C MET A 30 -3.72 9.21 5.59
N LEU A 31 -4.79 9.89 5.98
CA LEU A 31 -5.66 10.61 5.06
C LEU A 31 -4.86 11.67 4.30
N LEU A 32 -4.01 12.43 4.99
CA LEU A 32 -3.14 13.43 4.39
C LEU A 32 -2.25 12.83 3.30
N ALA A 33 -1.50 11.76 3.63
CA ALA A 33 -0.58 11.13 2.68
C ALA A 33 -1.30 10.53 1.47
N ALA A 34 -2.49 9.96 1.68
CA ALA A 34 -3.28 9.37 0.60
C ALA A 34 -3.96 10.44 -0.28
N LEU A 35 -4.43 11.55 0.31
CA LEU A 35 -4.98 12.70 -0.43
C LEU A 35 -3.93 13.34 -1.34
N ASP A 36 -2.75 13.61 -0.81
CA ASP A 36 -1.65 14.24 -1.56
C ASP A 36 -1.31 13.46 -2.83
N GLN A 37 -1.20 12.13 -2.75
CA GLN A 37 -0.91 11.31 -3.92
C GLN A 37 -1.93 11.48 -5.05
N VAL A 38 -3.21 11.55 -4.70
CA VAL A 38 -4.29 11.68 -5.67
C VAL A 38 -4.41 13.12 -6.19
N MET A 39 -4.27 14.11 -5.31
CA MET A 39 -4.28 15.54 -5.67
C MET A 39 -3.18 15.89 -6.66
N VAL A 40 -1.95 15.42 -6.40
CA VAL A 40 -0.81 15.64 -7.31
C VAL A 40 -1.04 14.98 -8.67
N ALA A 41 -1.57 13.75 -8.69
CA ALA A 41 -1.85 13.06 -9.94
C ALA A 41 -2.85 13.82 -10.83
N THR A 42 -3.85 14.49 -10.24
CA THR A 42 -4.83 15.30 -10.98
C THR A 42 -4.29 16.63 -11.46
N ALA A 43 -3.26 17.18 -10.80
CA ALA A 43 -2.64 18.46 -11.18
C ALA A 43 -1.41 18.30 -12.10
N LEU A 44 -1.01 17.09 -12.44
CA LEU A 44 0.17 16.85 -13.30
C LEU A 44 0.15 17.66 -14.61
N PRO A 45 -0.98 17.78 -15.35
CA PRO A 45 -1.01 18.59 -16.57
C PRO A 45 -0.67 20.07 -16.30
N THR A 46 -1.28 20.67 -15.28
CA THR A 46 -1.06 22.07 -14.89
C THR A 46 0.37 22.32 -14.41
N ILE A 47 0.96 21.33 -13.70
CA ILE A 47 2.38 21.36 -13.28
C ILE A 47 3.29 21.35 -14.51
N ALA A 48 3.00 20.47 -15.49
CA ALA A 48 3.77 20.38 -16.73
C ALA A 48 3.71 21.66 -17.56
N GLU A 49 2.54 22.26 -17.69
CA GLU A 49 2.36 23.54 -18.38
C GLU A 49 3.13 24.67 -17.69
N SER A 50 3.11 24.71 -16.36
CA SER A 50 3.76 25.76 -15.58
C SER A 50 5.28 25.66 -15.58
N LEU A 51 5.84 24.45 -15.47
CA LEU A 51 7.29 24.21 -15.36
C LEU A 51 7.95 23.86 -16.70
N GLY A 52 7.17 23.58 -17.77
CA GLY A 52 7.65 23.40 -19.14
C GLY A 52 8.45 22.13 -19.42
N ASP A 53 8.53 21.18 -18.49
CA ASP A 53 9.34 19.95 -18.60
C ASP A 53 8.45 18.70 -18.59
N PHE A 54 7.88 18.37 -19.75
CA PHE A 54 6.99 17.22 -19.92
C PHE A 54 7.73 15.89 -19.86
N GLU A 55 9.01 15.85 -20.21
CA GLU A 55 9.82 14.61 -20.21
C GLU A 55 10.00 14.06 -18.79
N ASN A 56 10.25 14.94 -17.84
CA ASN A 56 10.51 14.59 -16.45
C ASN A 56 9.25 14.52 -15.58
N LEU A 57 8.07 14.86 -16.12
CA LEU A 57 6.79 14.85 -15.40
C LEU A 57 6.48 13.53 -14.66
N PRO A 58 6.69 12.34 -15.24
CA PRO A 58 6.44 11.07 -14.54
C PRO A 58 7.27 10.90 -13.25
N TRP A 59 8.42 11.57 -13.17
CA TRP A 59 9.28 11.52 -12.00
C TRP A 59 8.67 12.18 -10.77
N VAL A 60 7.77 13.13 -10.92
CA VAL A 60 7.05 13.77 -9.81
C VAL A 60 6.31 12.73 -8.96
N VAL A 61 5.72 11.72 -9.58
CA VAL A 61 5.04 10.62 -8.89
C VAL A 61 6.02 9.51 -8.53
N THR A 62 6.89 9.12 -9.46
CA THR A 62 7.80 8.00 -9.32
C THR A 62 8.81 8.22 -8.19
N ALA A 63 9.42 9.41 -8.08
CA ALA A 63 10.38 9.72 -7.02
C ALA A 63 9.76 9.60 -5.62
N ASN A 64 8.54 10.11 -5.45
CA ASN A 64 7.81 9.96 -4.20
C ASN A 64 7.55 8.49 -3.87
N LEU A 65 7.05 7.72 -4.82
CA LEU A 65 6.71 6.30 -4.62
C LEU A 65 7.96 5.46 -4.30
N LEU A 66 9.06 5.67 -5.02
CA LEU A 66 10.33 4.99 -4.78
C LEU A 66 10.87 5.26 -3.38
N CYS A 67 10.96 6.54 -3.01
CA CYS A 67 11.46 6.95 -1.70
C CYS A 67 10.55 6.49 -0.57
N ALA A 68 9.22 6.55 -0.76
CA ALA A 68 8.26 6.06 0.22
C ALA A 68 8.39 4.55 0.44
N THR A 69 8.46 3.78 -0.65
CA THR A 69 8.61 2.32 -0.56
C THR A 69 9.93 1.95 0.13
N ALA A 70 11.02 2.62 -0.23
CA ALA A 70 12.31 2.43 0.36
C ALA A 70 12.32 2.75 1.88
N ALA A 71 11.70 3.85 2.28
CA ALA A 71 11.67 4.29 3.69
C ALA A 71 10.79 3.42 4.59
N THR A 72 9.78 2.74 4.04
CA THR A 72 8.77 1.97 4.78
C THR A 72 9.35 0.97 5.80
N PRO A 73 10.25 0.04 5.45
CA PRO A 73 10.79 -0.91 6.41
C PRO A 73 11.78 -0.26 7.38
N LEU A 74 12.42 0.84 6.97
CA LEU A 74 13.32 1.60 7.84
C LEU A 74 12.54 2.21 9.02
N TYR A 75 11.42 2.87 8.76
CA TYR A 75 10.55 3.38 9.82
C TYR A 75 10.00 2.27 10.71
N GLY A 76 9.66 1.11 10.14
CA GLY A 76 9.26 -0.07 10.91
C GLY A 76 10.31 -0.44 11.95
N LYS A 77 11.55 -0.68 11.53
CA LYS A 77 12.68 -1.05 12.41
C LYS A 77 13.04 0.05 13.40
N LEU A 78 13.20 1.29 12.92
CA LEU A 78 13.56 2.42 13.77
C LEU A 78 12.50 2.71 14.84
N SER A 79 11.21 2.46 14.52
CA SER A 79 10.13 2.65 15.49
C SER A 79 10.13 1.62 16.61
N ASP A 80 10.63 0.41 16.34
CA ASP A 80 10.84 -0.61 17.36
C ASP A 80 11.98 -0.24 18.32
N ILE A 81 12.98 0.52 17.84
CA ILE A 81 14.16 0.94 18.60
C ILE A 81 13.94 2.27 19.34
N HIS A 82 13.50 3.31 18.63
CA HIS A 82 13.40 4.68 19.15
C HIS A 82 12.02 5.06 19.64
N GLY A 83 11.05 4.14 19.52
CA GLY A 83 9.66 4.33 19.93
C GLY A 83 8.79 4.95 18.84
N ARG A 84 7.49 4.60 18.89
CA ARG A 84 6.48 4.97 17.88
C ARG A 84 6.29 6.48 17.76
N ARG A 85 6.21 7.15 18.91
CA ARG A 85 6.00 8.60 18.98
C ARG A 85 7.11 9.37 18.27
N THR A 86 8.36 9.07 18.58
CA THR A 86 9.53 9.74 17.99
C THR A 86 9.53 9.56 16.46
N MET A 87 9.31 8.34 16.01
CA MET A 87 9.40 8.03 14.58
C MET A 87 8.25 8.63 13.77
N ILE A 88 7.03 8.66 14.30
CA ILE A 88 5.91 9.29 13.59
C ILE A 88 6.05 10.82 13.52
N LEU A 89 6.58 11.44 14.57
CA LEU A 89 6.87 12.89 14.56
C LEU A 89 7.97 13.23 13.54
N ILE A 90 9.03 12.42 13.46
CA ILE A 90 10.07 12.55 12.42
C ILE A 90 9.46 12.37 11.02
N ALA A 91 8.65 11.34 10.81
CA ALA A 91 8.01 11.08 9.52
C ALA A 91 7.13 12.26 9.07
N ILE A 92 6.29 12.83 9.97
CA ILE A 92 5.47 14.01 9.68
C ILE A 92 6.36 15.23 9.37
N SER A 93 7.44 15.44 10.13
CA SER A 93 8.35 16.58 9.93
C SER A 93 9.08 16.50 8.57
N VAL A 94 9.59 15.31 8.20
CA VAL A 94 10.24 15.08 6.91
C VAL A 94 9.22 15.25 5.77
N TYR A 95 8.00 14.73 5.93
CA TYR A 95 6.92 14.90 4.98
C TYR A 95 6.55 16.38 4.78
N ALA A 96 6.42 17.15 5.88
CA ALA A 96 6.15 18.58 5.83
C ALA A 96 7.28 19.37 5.16
N ALA A 97 8.54 19.04 5.47
CA ALA A 97 9.72 19.65 4.83
C ALA A 97 9.71 19.36 3.31
N GLY A 98 9.38 18.13 2.90
CA GLY A 98 9.21 17.76 1.50
C GLY A 98 8.07 18.52 0.84
N SER A 99 6.93 18.67 1.52
CA SER A 99 5.79 19.47 1.02
C SER A 99 6.16 20.94 0.84
N LEU A 100 6.90 21.52 1.79
CA LEU A 100 7.41 22.89 1.66
C LEU A 100 8.37 23.03 0.49
N ALA A 101 9.28 22.07 0.32
CA ALA A 101 10.20 22.06 -0.83
C ALA A 101 9.45 21.97 -2.17
N CYS A 102 8.39 21.15 -2.24
CA CYS A 102 7.52 21.07 -3.42
C CYS A 102 6.76 22.39 -3.67
N ALA A 103 6.23 23.00 -2.62
CA ALA A 103 5.47 24.25 -2.71
C ALA A 103 6.32 25.43 -3.23
N LEU A 104 7.61 25.43 -2.93
CA LEU A 104 8.59 26.45 -3.31
C LEU A 104 9.39 26.09 -4.56
N ALA A 105 9.13 24.95 -5.21
CA ALA A 105 9.93 24.45 -6.32
C ALA A 105 9.86 25.36 -7.56
N PRO A 106 10.97 25.95 -8.02
CA PRO A 106 10.99 26.80 -9.19
C PRO A 106 11.18 26.04 -10.51
N THR A 107 11.56 24.77 -10.45
CA THR A 107 11.84 23.92 -11.61
C THR A 107 11.30 22.50 -11.38
N MET A 108 11.08 21.76 -12.46
CA MET A 108 10.65 20.37 -12.39
C MET A 108 11.63 19.50 -11.57
N LEU A 109 12.92 19.69 -11.73
CA LEU A 109 13.94 18.93 -10.98
C LEU A 109 13.87 19.24 -9.48
N ALA A 110 13.67 20.50 -9.09
CA ALA A 110 13.46 20.89 -7.69
C ALA A 110 12.20 20.26 -7.12
N LEU A 111 11.10 20.23 -7.90
CA LEU A 111 9.86 19.56 -7.53
C LEU A 111 10.08 18.05 -7.32
N ILE A 112 10.78 17.37 -8.22
CA ILE A 112 11.14 15.96 -8.09
C ILE A 112 11.95 15.71 -6.82
N GLY A 113 12.93 16.56 -6.50
CA GLY A 113 13.71 16.49 -5.26
C GLY A 113 12.83 16.66 -4.00
N GLY A 114 11.90 17.63 -4.03
CA GLY A 114 10.91 17.83 -2.98
C GLY A 114 10.00 16.61 -2.81
N ARG A 115 9.54 16.00 -3.92
CA ARG A 115 8.75 14.77 -3.92
C ARG A 115 9.51 13.56 -3.37
N ALA A 116 10.79 13.44 -3.67
CA ALA A 116 11.64 12.42 -3.07
C ALA A 116 11.74 12.57 -1.55
N LEU A 117 11.98 13.80 -1.06
CA LEU A 117 12.00 14.11 0.37
C LEU A 117 10.63 13.85 1.02
N GLN A 118 9.55 14.28 0.39
CA GLN A 118 8.18 14.01 0.86
C GLN A 118 7.89 12.51 0.93
N GLY A 119 8.35 11.73 -0.07
CA GLY A 119 8.27 10.28 -0.09
C GLY A 119 9.01 9.62 1.07
N LEU A 120 10.21 10.12 1.42
CA LEU A 120 10.95 9.63 2.59
C LEU A 120 10.14 9.77 3.88
N GLY A 121 9.44 10.88 4.07
CA GLY A 121 8.52 11.05 5.22
C GLY A 121 7.27 10.17 5.10
N GLY A 122 6.61 10.21 3.94
CA GLY A 122 5.35 9.52 3.65
C GLY A 122 5.42 8.01 3.81
N GLY A 123 6.57 7.40 3.45
CA GLY A 123 6.81 5.96 3.58
C GLY A 123 6.73 5.42 5.01
N GLY A 124 6.93 6.29 6.02
CA GLY A 124 6.76 5.93 7.42
C GLY A 124 5.31 6.00 7.92
N LEU A 125 4.48 6.85 7.35
CA LEU A 125 3.17 7.20 7.92
C LEU A 125 2.24 5.99 8.02
N MET A 126 2.06 5.25 6.94
CA MET A 126 1.16 4.09 6.91
C MET A 126 1.62 2.94 7.84
N PRO A 127 2.86 2.44 7.76
CA PRO A 127 3.29 1.34 8.63
C PRO A 127 3.33 1.74 10.10
N LEU A 128 3.68 3.00 10.42
CA LEU A 128 3.66 3.49 11.80
C LEU A 128 2.25 3.55 12.38
N VAL A 129 1.27 4.06 11.61
CA VAL A 129 -0.14 4.07 12.02
C VAL A 129 -0.63 2.65 12.28
N GLN A 130 -0.37 1.71 11.36
CA GLN A 130 -0.78 0.31 11.53
C GLN A 130 -0.09 -0.34 12.74
N THR A 131 1.17 -0.02 12.99
CA THR A 131 1.91 -0.52 14.14
C THR A 131 1.39 0.04 15.46
N ILE A 132 1.09 1.36 15.50
CA ILE A 132 0.48 2.01 16.68
C ILE A 132 -0.88 1.37 16.98
N ILE A 133 -1.70 1.10 15.96
CA ILE A 133 -2.95 0.34 16.15
C ILE A 133 -2.65 -1.03 16.77
N GLY A 134 -1.60 -1.71 16.29
CA GLY A 134 -1.16 -2.99 16.85
C GLY A 134 -0.68 -2.93 18.30
N ASP A 135 -0.09 -1.80 18.73
CA ASP A 135 0.36 -1.60 20.12
C ASP A 135 -0.78 -1.21 21.08
N VAL A 136 -1.72 -0.39 20.58
CA VAL A 136 -2.78 0.22 21.41
C VAL A 136 -4.02 -0.66 21.50
N ALA A 137 -4.37 -1.34 20.42
CA ALA A 137 -5.56 -2.19 20.36
C ALA A 137 -5.25 -3.61 20.82
N SER A 138 -6.19 -4.22 21.55
CA SER A 138 -6.12 -5.64 21.86
C SER A 138 -6.04 -6.46 20.57
N PRO A 139 -5.34 -7.62 20.52
CA PRO A 139 -5.26 -8.44 19.33
C PRO A 139 -6.63 -8.78 18.73
N ARG A 140 -7.65 -8.91 19.57
CA ARG A 140 -9.04 -9.15 19.17
C ARG A 140 -9.67 -7.93 18.46
N ASP A 141 -9.35 -6.72 18.90
CA ASP A 141 -9.93 -5.48 18.33
C ASP A 141 -9.16 -4.94 17.14
N ARG A 142 -7.90 -5.37 16.93
CA ARG A 142 -7.05 -4.95 15.81
C ARG A 142 -7.74 -5.02 14.45
N PRO A 143 -8.47 -6.10 14.08
CA PRO A 143 -9.11 -6.18 12.77
C PRO A 143 -10.09 -5.04 12.52
N ARG A 144 -10.85 -4.64 13.55
CA ARG A 144 -11.81 -3.54 13.46
C ARG A 144 -11.12 -2.20 13.20
N TYR A 145 -10.02 -1.93 13.93
CA TYR A 145 -9.30 -0.67 13.78
C TYR A 145 -8.46 -0.63 12.51
N GLN A 146 -7.88 -1.76 12.12
CA GLN A 146 -7.18 -1.87 10.83
C GLN A 146 -8.14 -1.67 9.64
N ALA A 147 -9.40 -2.06 9.76
CA ALA A 147 -10.39 -1.80 8.73
C ALA A 147 -10.68 -0.30 8.52
N TYR A 148 -10.56 0.53 9.55
CA TYR A 148 -10.72 1.98 9.40
C TYR A 148 -9.63 2.63 8.55
N THR A 149 -8.44 2.02 8.46
CA THR A 149 -7.38 2.51 7.58
C THR A 149 -7.83 2.48 6.11
N SER A 150 -8.66 1.51 5.72
CA SER A 150 -9.23 1.43 4.37
C SER A 150 -10.20 2.58 4.06
N SER A 151 -10.87 3.13 5.06
CA SER A 151 -11.79 4.27 4.88
C SER A 151 -11.06 5.55 4.47
N THR A 152 -9.80 5.71 4.88
CA THR A 152 -8.98 6.87 4.49
C THR A 152 -8.68 6.85 3.00
N PHE A 153 -8.53 5.67 2.40
CA PHE A 153 -8.30 5.52 0.95
C PHE A 153 -9.53 5.94 0.13
N ILE A 154 -10.75 5.58 0.56
CA ILE A 154 -11.97 6.05 -0.13
C ILE A 154 -12.06 7.58 -0.09
N LEU A 155 -11.92 8.16 1.11
CA LEU A 155 -11.97 9.61 1.27
C LEU A 155 -10.94 10.30 0.38
N SER A 156 -9.75 9.72 0.26
CA SER A 156 -8.70 10.24 -0.61
C SER A 156 -9.01 10.05 -2.09
N THR A 157 -9.56 8.90 -2.48
CA THR A 157 -9.89 8.61 -3.88
C THR A 157 -11.00 9.51 -4.41
N ILE A 158 -11.98 9.89 -3.58
CA ILE A 158 -13.06 10.80 -3.95
C ILE A 158 -12.63 12.26 -3.73
N GLY A 159 -12.08 12.58 -2.58
CA GLY A 159 -11.70 13.93 -2.19
C GLY A 159 -10.49 14.46 -2.95
N GLY A 160 -9.54 13.59 -3.28
CA GLY A 160 -8.31 13.95 -3.99
C GLY A 160 -8.54 14.62 -5.33
N PRO A 161 -9.27 14.00 -6.28
CA PRO A 161 -9.57 14.60 -7.56
C PRO A 161 -10.41 15.89 -7.46
N LEU A 162 -11.35 15.93 -6.51
CA LEU A 162 -12.18 17.12 -6.28
C LEU A 162 -11.33 18.28 -5.78
N LEU A 163 -10.53 18.07 -4.74
CA LEU A 163 -9.66 19.10 -4.17
C LEU A 163 -8.53 19.48 -5.13
N GLY A 164 -7.86 18.48 -5.71
CA GLY A 164 -6.75 18.69 -6.63
C GLY A 164 -7.20 19.40 -7.91
N GLY A 165 -8.34 19.00 -8.49
CA GLY A 165 -8.94 19.65 -9.64
C GLY A 165 -9.41 21.08 -9.35
N PHE A 166 -10.04 21.29 -8.19
CA PHE A 166 -10.46 22.63 -7.76
C PHE A 166 -9.26 23.58 -7.57
N ILE A 167 -8.19 23.08 -6.91
CA ILE A 167 -6.96 23.86 -6.72
C ILE A 167 -6.31 24.17 -8.07
N ALA A 168 -6.17 23.16 -8.95
CA ALA A 168 -5.55 23.33 -10.26
C ALA A 168 -6.29 24.30 -11.19
N GLN A 169 -7.61 24.43 -11.03
CA GLN A 169 -8.44 25.34 -11.84
C GLN A 169 -8.49 26.77 -11.30
N HIS A 170 -8.45 26.98 -9.99
CA HIS A 170 -8.70 28.28 -9.37
C HIS A 170 -7.47 28.91 -8.71
N PHE A 171 -6.43 28.11 -8.45
CA PHE A 171 -5.20 28.53 -7.77
C PHE A 171 -3.97 28.04 -8.50
N HIS A 172 -2.80 28.51 -8.11
CA HIS A 172 -1.53 27.96 -8.58
C HIS A 172 -1.36 26.53 -8.07
N TRP A 173 -0.83 25.62 -8.89
CA TRP A 173 -0.66 24.20 -8.55
C TRP A 173 0.09 23.95 -7.22
N SER A 174 1.01 24.85 -6.83
CA SER A 174 1.77 24.73 -5.59
C SER A 174 0.89 24.71 -4.34
N TRP A 175 -0.35 25.24 -4.40
CA TRP A 175 -1.28 25.19 -3.28
C TRP A 175 -1.64 23.78 -2.82
N ILE A 176 -1.51 22.78 -3.70
CA ILE A 176 -1.64 21.37 -3.31
C ILE A 176 -0.68 21.01 -2.19
N PHE A 177 0.54 21.52 -2.25
CA PHE A 177 1.56 21.28 -1.24
C PHE A 177 1.45 22.22 -0.03
N TRP A 178 1.01 23.46 -0.24
CA TRP A 178 0.75 24.39 0.87
C TRP A 178 -0.35 23.89 1.80
N VAL A 179 -1.41 23.28 1.29
CA VAL A 179 -2.51 22.69 2.08
C VAL A 179 -2.02 21.57 2.99
N ASN A 180 -0.96 20.85 2.61
CA ASN A 180 -0.39 19.80 3.44
C ASN A 180 0.24 20.35 4.75
N LEU A 181 0.79 21.57 4.75
CA LEU A 181 1.51 22.11 5.91
C LEU A 181 0.62 22.33 7.14
N PRO A 182 -0.54 23.01 7.06
CA PRO A 182 -1.43 23.13 8.20
C PRO A 182 -1.97 21.79 8.69
N ILE A 183 -2.22 20.83 7.77
CA ILE A 183 -2.68 19.50 8.15
C ILE A 183 -1.54 18.73 8.85
N CYS A 184 -0.29 18.84 8.38
CA CYS A 184 0.89 18.30 9.05
C CYS A 184 1.07 18.90 10.46
N ALA A 185 0.87 20.21 10.62
CA ALA A 185 0.97 20.86 11.92
C ALA A 185 -0.08 20.31 12.90
N VAL A 186 -1.33 20.20 12.48
CA VAL A 186 -2.41 19.59 13.28
C VAL A 186 -2.08 18.14 13.61
N ALA A 187 -1.67 17.35 12.61
CA ALA A 187 -1.30 15.94 12.77
C ALA A 187 -0.12 15.76 13.74
N PHE A 188 0.89 16.64 13.64
CA PHE A 188 2.05 16.66 14.54
C PHE A 188 1.63 16.95 15.99
N LEU A 189 0.82 17.98 16.22
CA LEU A 189 0.33 18.34 17.55
C LEU A 189 -0.54 17.24 18.15
N LEU A 190 -1.42 16.64 17.36
CA LEU A 190 -2.22 15.50 17.78
C LEU A 190 -1.35 14.30 18.15
N ALA A 191 -0.42 13.90 17.29
CA ALA A 191 0.50 12.81 17.56
C ALA A 191 1.37 13.09 18.79
N TYR A 192 1.89 14.33 18.92
CA TYR A 192 2.69 14.74 20.07
C TYR A 192 1.96 14.59 21.39
N ASN A 193 0.68 15.02 21.45
CA ASN A 193 -0.11 15.00 22.68
C ASN A 193 -0.67 13.60 22.98
N VAL A 194 -1.22 12.93 21.96
CA VAL A 194 -1.95 11.68 22.12
C VAL A 194 -1.00 10.50 22.40
N LEU A 195 0.22 10.52 21.81
CA LEU A 195 1.18 9.43 21.98
C LEU A 195 2.13 9.62 23.17
N ARG A 196 1.92 10.63 24.03
CA ARG A 196 2.76 10.86 25.23
C ARG A 196 2.77 9.69 26.21
N GLY A 197 1.67 8.96 26.30
CA GLY A 197 1.49 7.84 27.21
C GLY A 197 1.98 6.48 26.69
N LEU A 198 2.46 6.40 25.44
CA LEU A 198 2.95 5.13 24.93
C LEU A 198 4.32 4.77 25.57
N PRO A 199 4.49 3.53 26.03
CA PRO A 199 5.73 3.09 26.63
C PRO A 199 6.89 3.22 25.64
N ARG A 200 8.00 3.76 26.11
CA ARG A 200 9.23 3.87 25.35
C ARG A 200 10.02 2.60 25.55
N ASN A 201 10.01 1.70 24.58
CA ASN A 201 10.85 0.50 24.63
C ASN A 201 12.29 0.90 24.27
N GLU A 202 13.07 1.32 25.23
CA GLU A 202 14.51 1.57 25.07
C GLU A 202 15.24 0.24 25.16
N ARG A 203 15.35 -0.46 24.06
CA ARG A 203 16.29 -1.57 23.95
C ARG A 203 17.48 -1.10 23.12
N PRO A 204 18.72 -1.24 23.61
CA PRO A 204 19.91 -0.92 22.82
C PRO A 204 20.07 -1.97 21.73
N HIS A 205 19.48 -1.74 20.57
CA HIS A 205 19.67 -2.53 19.37
C HIS A 205 20.51 -1.75 18.37
N LYS A 206 21.50 -2.43 17.77
CA LYS A 206 22.27 -1.85 16.67
C LYS A 206 21.45 -1.95 15.39
N VAL A 207 21.34 -0.83 14.67
CA VAL A 207 20.72 -0.81 13.35
C VAL A 207 21.69 -1.44 12.35
N ASP A 208 21.26 -2.46 11.64
CA ASP A 208 22.01 -3.02 10.50
C ASP A 208 21.87 -2.08 9.29
N VAL A 209 22.71 -1.02 9.30
CA VAL A 209 22.72 0.00 8.24
C VAL A 209 23.06 -0.62 6.89
N LEU A 210 24.01 -1.57 6.86
CA LEU A 210 24.38 -2.25 5.61
C LEU A 210 23.22 -3.07 5.04
N GLY A 211 22.52 -3.84 5.89
CA GLY A 211 21.33 -4.57 5.47
C GLY A 211 20.23 -3.65 4.94
N ALA A 212 20.00 -2.51 5.61
CA ALA A 212 19.04 -1.50 5.12
C ALA A 212 19.46 -0.95 3.75
N VAL A 213 20.72 -0.54 3.58
CA VAL A 213 21.23 0.00 2.29
C VAL A 213 21.15 -1.04 1.18
N LEU A 214 21.50 -2.30 1.44
CA LEU A 214 21.40 -3.37 0.45
C LEU A 214 19.96 -3.62 0.02
N MET A 215 19.02 -3.67 0.97
CA MET A 215 17.60 -3.86 0.65
C MET A 215 17.02 -2.70 -0.16
N LEU A 216 17.33 -1.46 0.24
CA LEU A 216 16.89 -0.26 -0.47
C LEU A 216 17.52 -0.20 -1.87
N GLY A 217 18.84 -0.44 -1.93
CA GLY A 217 19.59 -0.50 -3.18
C GLY A 217 19.11 -1.60 -4.12
N ALA A 218 18.59 -2.71 -3.60
CA ALA A 218 18.00 -3.78 -4.41
C ALA A 218 16.59 -3.44 -4.93
N ALA A 219 15.77 -2.80 -4.09
CA ALA A 219 14.40 -2.46 -4.45
C ALA A 219 14.32 -1.33 -5.48
N MET A 220 15.18 -0.31 -5.37
CA MET A 220 15.14 0.85 -6.27
C MET A 220 15.35 0.50 -7.75
N PRO A 221 16.42 -0.21 -8.16
CA PRO A 221 16.58 -0.60 -9.56
C PRO A 221 15.44 -1.48 -10.08
N LEU A 222 14.90 -2.36 -9.22
CA LEU A 222 13.76 -3.19 -9.59
C LEU A 222 12.52 -2.33 -9.88
N MET A 223 12.18 -1.41 -9.00
CA MET A 223 11.03 -0.53 -9.19
C MET A 223 11.21 0.40 -10.39
N LEU A 224 12.43 0.91 -10.65
CA LEU A 224 12.76 1.67 -11.85
C LEU A 224 12.57 0.84 -13.11
N ALA A 225 13.12 -0.38 -13.13
CA ALA A 225 12.97 -1.29 -14.27
C ALA A 225 11.49 -1.59 -14.57
N LEU A 226 10.69 -1.85 -13.52
CA LEU A 226 9.26 -2.08 -13.65
C LEU A 226 8.50 -0.82 -14.12
N SER A 227 8.92 0.38 -13.71
CA SER A 227 8.30 1.64 -14.10
C SER A 227 8.61 2.02 -15.55
N TRP A 228 9.84 1.74 -16.03
CA TRP A 228 10.31 2.10 -17.39
C TRP A 228 10.05 1.03 -18.43
N GLY A 229 9.91 -0.23 -18.00
CA GLY A 229 9.70 -1.38 -18.89
C GLY A 229 8.43 -1.24 -19.72
N GLY A 230 8.58 -1.44 -21.05
CA GLY A 230 7.51 -1.32 -22.01
C GLY A 230 7.07 0.13 -22.33
N ARG A 231 7.50 1.13 -21.52
CA ARG A 231 7.17 2.56 -21.74
C ARG A 231 8.34 3.32 -22.35
N ARG A 232 9.46 3.38 -21.64
CA ARG A 232 10.67 4.12 -22.03
C ARG A 232 11.67 3.21 -22.74
N TYR A 233 11.79 1.98 -22.28
CA TYR A 233 12.72 0.97 -22.80
C TYR A 233 11.97 -0.32 -23.09
N ALA A 234 12.39 -1.03 -24.15
CA ALA A 234 11.91 -2.38 -24.42
C ALA A 234 12.35 -3.33 -23.29
N TRP A 235 11.51 -4.32 -22.93
CA TRP A 235 11.82 -5.26 -21.85
C TRP A 235 13.15 -6.01 -22.02
N THR A 236 13.63 -6.14 -23.25
CA THR A 236 14.90 -6.78 -23.62
C THR A 236 16.05 -5.79 -23.78
N SER A 237 15.86 -4.52 -23.45
CA SER A 237 16.90 -3.51 -23.60
C SER A 237 18.05 -3.72 -22.60
N PRO A 238 19.31 -3.38 -22.98
CA PRO A 238 20.47 -3.51 -22.10
C PRO A 238 20.31 -2.74 -20.79
N GLU A 239 19.65 -1.57 -20.82
CA GLU A 239 19.43 -0.72 -19.66
C GLU A 239 18.54 -1.40 -18.63
N LEU A 240 17.42 -2.02 -19.07
CA LEU A 240 16.54 -2.75 -18.18
C LEU A 240 17.18 -4.03 -17.65
N LEU A 241 17.89 -4.76 -18.52
CA LEU A 241 18.62 -5.97 -18.11
C LEU A 241 19.70 -5.63 -17.08
N ALA A 242 20.40 -4.50 -17.23
CA ALA A 242 21.37 -4.03 -16.26
C ALA A 242 20.70 -3.67 -14.91
N LEU A 243 19.57 -2.98 -14.91
CA LEU A 243 18.81 -2.67 -13.69
C LEU A 243 18.35 -3.97 -13.00
N PHE A 244 17.83 -4.95 -13.73
CA PHE A 244 17.44 -6.24 -13.16
C PHE A 244 18.66 -6.98 -12.59
N ALA A 245 19.78 -7.02 -13.31
CA ALA A 245 21.01 -7.68 -12.85
C ALA A 245 21.55 -7.04 -11.57
N VAL A 246 21.61 -5.69 -11.50
CA VAL A 246 22.00 -4.95 -10.30
C VAL A 246 21.04 -5.25 -9.14
N SER A 247 19.74 -5.24 -9.39
CA SER A 247 18.75 -5.57 -8.37
C SER A 247 18.96 -6.99 -7.83
N VAL A 248 19.06 -7.98 -8.70
CA VAL A 248 19.27 -9.39 -8.29
C VAL A 248 20.57 -9.54 -7.49
N ALA A 249 21.68 -8.93 -7.94
CA ALA A 249 22.94 -8.98 -7.22
C ALA A 249 22.82 -8.39 -5.80
N LEU A 250 22.14 -7.25 -5.67
CA LEU A 250 21.91 -6.63 -4.36
C LEU A 250 20.94 -7.43 -3.47
N TRP A 251 19.92 -8.09 -4.03
CA TRP A 251 19.06 -9.01 -3.29
C TRP A 251 19.82 -10.23 -2.79
N VAL A 252 20.74 -10.78 -3.58
CA VAL A 252 21.63 -11.88 -3.15
C VAL A 252 22.54 -11.42 -2.01
N LEU A 253 23.18 -10.24 -2.14
CA LEU A 253 24.01 -9.66 -1.09
C LEU A 253 23.22 -9.39 0.19
N PHE A 254 21.99 -8.88 0.07
CA PHE A 254 21.08 -8.71 1.20
C PHE A 254 20.75 -10.05 1.87
N GLY A 255 20.43 -11.10 1.11
CA GLY A 255 20.19 -12.45 1.63
C GLY A 255 21.38 -13.01 2.40
N LEU A 256 22.60 -12.86 1.85
CA LEU A 256 23.85 -13.24 2.52
C LEU A 256 24.07 -12.41 3.80
N ARG A 257 23.78 -11.11 3.76
CA ARG A 257 23.89 -10.25 4.95
C ARG A 257 22.94 -10.68 6.05
N VAL A 258 21.66 -10.91 5.72
CA VAL A 258 20.62 -11.32 6.68
C VAL A 258 20.96 -12.66 7.34
N SER A 259 21.60 -13.60 6.61
CA SER A 259 21.99 -14.91 7.16
C SER A 259 23.21 -14.83 8.09
N ASN A 260 24.09 -13.82 7.92
CA ASN A 260 25.36 -13.72 8.66
C ASN A 260 25.38 -12.62 9.73
N ALA A 261 24.42 -11.68 9.72
CA ALA A 261 24.39 -10.60 10.69
C ALA A 261 23.90 -11.06 12.06
N LEU A 262 24.54 -10.57 13.13
CA LEU A 262 24.10 -10.83 14.51
C LEU A 262 22.69 -10.25 14.79
N GLU A 263 22.43 -9.04 14.31
CA GLU A 263 21.14 -8.36 14.38
C GLU A 263 20.73 -7.89 12.98
N PRO A 264 20.18 -8.78 12.13
CA PRO A 264 19.84 -8.40 10.75
C PRO A 264 18.73 -7.35 10.73
N PHE A 265 18.71 -6.56 9.64
CA PHE A 265 17.70 -5.51 9.42
C PHE A 265 16.28 -6.09 9.50
N ILE A 266 16.02 -7.22 8.83
CA ILE A 266 14.82 -8.02 8.99
C ILE A 266 15.22 -9.33 9.67
N PRO A 267 14.74 -9.61 10.89
CA PRO A 267 15.07 -10.87 11.58
C PRO A 267 14.65 -12.10 10.77
N LEU A 268 15.53 -13.10 10.71
CA LEU A 268 15.24 -14.37 10.04
C LEU A 268 14.00 -15.07 10.61
N SER A 269 13.71 -14.89 11.90
CA SER A 269 12.49 -15.38 12.54
C SER A 269 11.23 -14.84 11.86
N VAL A 270 11.24 -13.58 11.44
CA VAL A 270 10.13 -12.95 10.71
C VAL A 270 9.99 -13.55 9.31
N LEU A 271 11.10 -13.74 8.58
CA LEU A 271 11.07 -14.27 7.22
C LEU A 271 10.77 -15.80 7.15
N ARG A 272 11.11 -16.56 8.20
CA ARG A 272 10.89 -18.01 8.23
C ARG A 272 9.52 -18.42 8.75
N ASP A 273 8.81 -17.54 9.43
CA ASP A 273 7.49 -17.84 9.98
C ASP A 273 6.46 -18.04 8.86
N ARG A 274 5.77 -19.19 8.89
CA ARG A 274 4.77 -19.55 7.84
C ARG A 274 3.60 -18.59 7.79
N ALA A 275 3.13 -18.11 8.94
CA ALA A 275 2.01 -17.16 8.98
C ALA A 275 2.41 -15.81 8.38
N ILE A 276 3.63 -15.33 8.66
CA ILE A 276 4.14 -14.08 8.10
C ILE A 276 4.34 -14.20 6.59
N ARG A 277 5.00 -15.27 6.12
CA ARG A 277 5.17 -15.50 4.68
C ARG A 277 3.84 -15.58 3.95
N GLY A 278 2.90 -16.36 4.48
CA GLY A 278 1.55 -16.46 3.91
C GLY A 278 0.84 -15.11 3.87
N GLY A 279 0.88 -14.33 4.95
CA GLY A 279 0.30 -12.98 5.01
C GLY A 279 0.96 -11.99 4.05
N VAL A 280 2.29 -12.04 3.91
CA VAL A 280 3.05 -11.19 2.96
C VAL A 280 2.73 -11.56 1.51
N ILE A 281 2.74 -12.85 1.15
CA ILE A 281 2.39 -13.31 -0.20
C ILE A 281 0.94 -12.96 -0.54
N ALA A 282 0.02 -13.23 0.38
CA ALA A 282 -1.39 -12.89 0.19
C ALA A 282 -1.58 -11.38 0.02
N GLY A 283 -0.89 -10.56 0.81
CA GLY A 283 -0.91 -9.10 0.68
C GLY A 283 -0.28 -8.59 -0.61
N PHE A 284 0.84 -9.17 -1.04
CA PHE A 284 1.52 -8.84 -2.30
C PHE A 284 0.57 -8.98 -3.49
N PHE A 285 -0.09 -10.13 -3.60
CA PHE A 285 -0.95 -10.42 -4.74
C PHE A 285 -2.34 -9.78 -4.62
N ALA A 286 -3.01 -9.84 -3.47
CA ALA A 286 -4.36 -9.31 -3.32
C ALA A 286 -4.38 -7.78 -3.38
N VAL A 287 -3.55 -7.11 -2.56
CA VAL A 287 -3.50 -5.64 -2.51
C VAL A 287 -2.88 -5.08 -3.79
N GLY A 288 -1.82 -5.72 -4.31
CA GLY A 288 -1.21 -5.34 -5.56
C GLY A 288 -2.18 -5.40 -6.75
N SER A 289 -3.03 -6.43 -6.83
CA SER A 289 -4.06 -6.55 -7.87
C SER A 289 -5.10 -5.43 -7.79
N VAL A 290 -5.56 -5.07 -6.59
CA VAL A 290 -6.52 -3.96 -6.43
C VAL A 290 -5.92 -2.64 -6.89
N ILE A 291 -4.66 -2.36 -6.52
CA ILE A 291 -3.97 -1.13 -6.93
C ILE A 291 -3.77 -1.11 -8.45
N ALA A 292 -3.34 -2.22 -9.04
CA ALA A 292 -3.16 -2.33 -10.48
C ALA A 292 -4.51 -2.15 -11.21
N LEU A 293 -5.55 -2.84 -10.78
CA LEU A 293 -6.88 -2.68 -11.36
C LEU A 293 -7.40 -1.25 -11.24
N THR A 294 -7.14 -0.54 -10.13
CA THR A 294 -7.53 0.88 -9.99
C THR A 294 -6.94 1.76 -11.09
N ILE A 295 -5.72 1.44 -11.56
CA ILE A 295 -5.05 2.17 -12.65
C ILE A 295 -5.65 1.80 -14.01
N PHE A 296 -5.96 0.52 -14.24
CA PHE A 296 -6.39 0.03 -15.55
C PHE A 296 -7.91 0.02 -15.76
N MET A 297 -8.72 0.08 -14.71
CA MET A 297 -10.19 0.13 -14.81
C MET A 297 -10.73 1.29 -15.64
N PRO A 298 -10.26 2.54 -15.47
CA PRO A 298 -10.74 3.64 -16.32
C PRO A 298 -10.42 3.43 -17.80
N LEU A 299 -9.25 2.87 -18.10
CA LEU A 299 -8.85 2.56 -19.47
C LEU A 299 -9.76 1.50 -20.07
N TYR A 300 -10.04 0.41 -19.34
CA TYR A 300 -11.02 -0.61 -19.72
C TYR A 300 -12.39 0.00 -20.00
N ALA A 301 -12.87 0.84 -19.08
CA ALA A 301 -14.19 1.45 -19.20
C ALA A 301 -14.33 2.37 -20.42
N GLN A 302 -13.27 3.11 -20.75
CA GLN A 302 -13.26 3.99 -21.92
C GLN A 302 -13.10 3.24 -23.24
N THR A 303 -12.19 2.24 -23.29
CA THR A 303 -11.82 1.57 -24.55
C THR A 303 -12.72 0.37 -24.88
N ALA A 304 -13.11 -0.45 -23.88
CA ALA A 304 -13.91 -1.64 -24.11
C ALA A 304 -15.42 -1.41 -23.90
N LEU A 305 -15.81 -0.53 -22.96
CA LEU A 305 -17.22 -0.23 -22.69
C LEU A 305 -17.71 1.07 -23.32
N GLY A 306 -16.83 1.87 -23.97
CA GLY A 306 -17.18 3.13 -24.63
C GLY A 306 -17.65 4.22 -23.68
N LEU A 307 -17.28 4.16 -22.39
CA LEU A 307 -17.68 5.18 -21.42
C LEU A 307 -16.88 6.47 -21.57
N SER A 308 -17.51 7.59 -21.25
CA SER A 308 -16.80 8.86 -21.13
C SER A 308 -15.76 8.84 -20.00
N VAL A 309 -14.84 9.80 -20.01
CA VAL A 309 -13.85 9.97 -18.93
C VAL A 309 -14.53 10.07 -17.56
N THR A 310 -15.60 10.86 -17.46
CA THR A 310 -16.40 10.98 -16.23
C THR A 310 -17.11 9.66 -15.89
N GLY A 311 -17.65 8.95 -16.89
CA GLY A 311 -18.30 7.65 -16.70
C GLY A 311 -17.31 6.58 -16.22
N SER A 312 -16.06 6.62 -16.69
CA SER A 312 -15.02 5.66 -16.27
C SER A 312 -14.62 5.80 -14.80
N ALA A 313 -14.77 6.98 -14.20
CA ALA A 313 -14.49 7.20 -12.78
C ALA A 313 -15.39 6.34 -11.86
N TRP A 314 -16.59 5.98 -12.30
CA TRP A 314 -17.47 5.09 -11.54
C TRP A 314 -16.90 3.69 -11.35
N THR A 315 -16.05 3.20 -12.26
CA THR A 315 -15.39 1.90 -12.09
C THR A 315 -14.36 1.92 -10.95
N ILE A 316 -13.63 3.03 -10.78
CA ILE A 316 -12.73 3.22 -9.64
C ILE A 316 -13.54 3.31 -8.35
N ALA A 317 -14.60 4.13 -8.33
CA ALA A 317 -15.46 4.28 -7.17
C ALA A 317 -16.10 2.95 -6.75
N ALA A 318 -16.52 2.13 -7.72
CA ALA A 318 -17.07 0.81 -7.51
C ALA A 318 -16.05 -0.14 -6.88
N LEU A 319 -14.84 -0.23 -7.43
CA LEU A 319 -13.76 -1.09 -6.93
C LEU A 319 -13.34 -0.69 -5.51
N GLN A 320 -13.02 0.57 -5.32
CA GLN A 320 -12.52 1.08 -4.04
C GLN A 320 -13.62 1.16 -2.98
N GLY A 321 -14.84 1.52 -3.39
CA GLY A 321 -16.03 1.50 -2.54
C GLY A 321 -16.34 0.10 -2.05
N GLY A 322 -16.38 -0.88 -2.96
CA GLY A 322 -16.52 -2.28 -2.63
C GLY A 322 -15.42 -2.77 -1.69
N ALA A 323 -14.15 -2.48 -1.99
CA ALA A 323 -13.02 -2.90 -1.16
C ALA A 323 -13.09 -2.33 0.26
N THR A 324 -13.52 -1.08 0.41
CA THR A 324 -13.65 -0.50 1.76
C THR A 324 -14.83 -1.06 2.51
N ILE A 325 -16.00 -1.20 1.87
CA ILE A 325 -17.15 -1.84 2.50
C ILE A 325 -16.76 -3.26 2.92
N GLY A 326 -16.14 -4.04 2.02
CA GLY A 326 -15.64 -5.37 2.31
C GLY A 326 -14.62 -5.40 3.46
N SER A 327 -13.70 -4.43 3.51
CA SER A 327 -12.71 -4.29 4.58
C SER A 327 -13.36 -4.00 5.93
N ILE A 328 -14.33 -3.08 6.00
CA ILE A 328 -15.02 -2.71 7.24
C ILE A 328 -15.85 -3.88 7.76
N PHE A 329 -16.67 -4.50 6.89
CA PHE A 329 -17.46 -5.66 7.28
C PHE A 329 -16.59 -6.87 7.59
N GLY A 330 -15.57 -7.13 6.78
CA GLY A 330 -14.59 -8.19 7.00
C GLY A 330 -13.85 -8.02 8.32
N GLY A 331 -13.35 -6.80 8.62
CA GLY A 331 -12.70 -6.50 9.90
C GLY A 331 -13.59 -6.76 11.12
N ARG A 332 -14.91 -6.48 11.02
CA ARG A 332 -15.88 -6.80 12.07
C ARG A 332 -16.17 -8.30 12.18
N LEU A 333 -16.22 -9.01 11.05
CA LEU A 333 -16.45 -10.45 11.02
C LEU A 333 -15.25 -11.23 11.54
N LEU A 334 -14.01 -10.78 11.27
CA LEU A 334 -12.78 -11.39 11.80
C LEU A 334 -12.79 -11.51 13.33
N ILE A 335 -13.48 -10.61 14.04
CA ILE A 335 -13.58 -10.63 15.51
C ILE A 335 -14.58 -11.67 15.99
N ARG A 336 -15.63 -11.96 15.19
CA ARG A 336 -16.74 -12.81 15.60
C ARG A 336 -16.45 -14.30 15.45
N PHE A 337 -15.58 -14.66 14.50
CA PHE A 337 -15.30 -16.07 14.19
C PHE A 337 -13.99 -16.52 14.84
N ILE A 338 -14.04 -17.68 15.50
CA ILE A 338 -12.84 -18.36 16.03
C ILE A 338 -11.88 -18.69 14.87
N HIS A 339 -12.44 -19.18 13.76
CA HIS A 339 -11.72 -19.45 12.51
C HIS A 339 -11.78 -18.21 11.59
N TYR A 340 -11.07 -17.14 11.99
CA TYR A 340 -11.09 -15.85 11.28
C TYR A 340 -10.57 -15.94 9.84
N LYS A 341 -9.77 -16.95 9.50
CA LYS A 341 -9.27 -17.23 8.15
C LYS A 341 -10.40 -17.52 7.14
N ARG A 342 -11.55 -18.05 7.59
CA ARG A 342 -12.70 -18.33 6.72
C ARG A 342 -13.29 -17.07 6.12
N VAL A 343 -13.24 -15.94 6.83
CA VAL A 343 -13.80 -14.66 6.37
C VAL A 343 -13.15 -14.16 5.07
N PRO A 344 -11.82 -13.98 4.97
CA PRO A 344 -11.22 -13.57 3.72
C PRO A 344 -11.31 -14.64 2.63
N LEU A 345 -11.27 -15.94 2.96
CA LEU A 345 -11.41 -17.01 1.98
C LEU A 345 -12.78 -16.99 1.30
N THR A 346 -13.87 -16.94 2.07
CA THR A 346 -15.23 -16.86 1.50
C THR A 346 -15.45 -15.58 0.71
N ALA A 347 -14.93 -14.46 1.20
CA ALA A 347 -15.01 -13.20 0.47
C ALA A 347 -14.22 -13.24 -0.84
N MET A 348 -13.01 -13.81 -0.85
CA MET A 348 -12.21 -13.96 -2.08
C MET A 348 -12.88 -14.86 -3.13
N CYS A 349 -13.67 -15.85 -2.73
CA CYS A 349 -14.48 -16.63 -3.69
C CYS A 349 -15.43 -15.71 -4.48
N VAL A 350 -15.99 -14.67 -3.85
CA VAL A 350 -16.84 -13.68 -4.54
C VAL A 350 -16.03 -12.90 -5.56
N SER A 351 -14.80 -12.46 -5.20
CA SER A 351 -13.92 -11.75 -6.14
C SER A 351 -13.51 -12.62 -7.32
N LEU A 352 -13.12 -13.86 -7.05
CA LEU A 352 -12.76 -14.82 -8.11
C LEU A 352 -13.94 -15.06 -9.05
N ALA A 353 -15.14 -15.29 -8.50
CA ALA A 353 -16.36 -15.47 -9.28
C ALA A 353 -16.70 -14.22 -10.14
N ALA A 354 -16.47 -13.01 -9.61
CA ALA A 354 -16.71 -11.77 -10.36
C ALA A 354 -15.68 -11.53 -11.47
N LEU A 355 -14.44 -12.02 -11.30
CA LEU A 355 -13.39 -11.89 -12.33
C LEU A 355 -13.55 -12.86 -13.50
N VAL A 356 -14.09 -14.05 -13.27
CA VAL A 356 -14.25 -15.06 -14.35
C VAL A 356 -15.00 -14.51 -15.56
N PRO A 357 -16.23 -13.94 -15.43
CA PRO A 357 -16.92 -13.41 -16.58
C PRO A 357 -16.19 -12.22 -17.22
N LEU A 358 -15.55 -11.35 -16.44
CA LEU A 358 -14.75 -10.24 -16.96
C LEU A 358 -13.52 -10.73 -17.77
N ALA A 359 -12.91 -11.83 -17.37
CA ALA A 359 -11.78 -12.43 -18.09
C ALA A 359 -12.20 -13.12 -19.39
N LEU A 360 -13.37 -13.79 -19.39
CA LEU A 360 -13.85 -14.56 -20.54
C LEU A 360 -14.50 -13.69 -21.63
N ALA A 361 -15.20 -12.65 -21.23
CA ALA A 361 -15.98 -11.82 -22.16
C ALA A 361 -16.03 -10.34 -21.71
N PRO A 362 -14.90 -9.62 -21.71
CA PRO A 362 -14.81 -8.27 -21.16
C PRO A 362 -15.70 -7.24 -21.85
N ALA A 363 -16.01 -7.42 -23.14
CA ALA A 363 -16.87 -6.53 -23.92
C ALA A 363 -18.37 -6.91 -23.90
N ALA A 364 -18.73 -8.06 -23.32
CA ALA A 364 -20.12 -8.56 -23.40
C ALA A 364 -21.06 -7.89 -22.39
N PHE A 365 -20.54 -7.07 -21.47
CA PHE A 365 -21.33 -6.53 -20.37
C PHE A 365 -21.78 -5.09 -20.64
N SER A 366 -23.02 -4.79 -20.19
CA SER A 366 -23.44 -3.41 -20.10
C SER A 366 -22.55 -2.68 -19.06
N PRO A 367 -22.39 -1.35 -19.17
CA PRO A 367 -21.62 -0.58 -18.18
C PRO A 367 -22.07 -0.80 -16.73
N LEU A 368 -23.38 -0.92 -16.51
CA LEU A 368 -23.94 -1.17 -15.18
C LEU A 368 -23.56 -2.55 -14.62
N THR A 369 -23.60 -3.58 -15.47
CA THR A 369 -23.20 -4.94 -15.09
C THR A 369 -21.71 -5.00 -14.78
N ALA A 370 -20.87 -4.36 -15.59
CA ALA A 370 -19.43 -4.28 -15.37
C ALA A 370 -19.11 -3.57 -14.03
N VAL A 371 -19.75 -2.44 -13.75
CA VAL A 371 -19.64 -1.73 -12.46
C VAL A 371 -20.08 -2.64 -11.30
N GLY A 372 -21.17 -3.41 -11.45
CA GLY A 372 -21.62 -4.38 -10.45
C GLY A 372 -20.59 -5.48 -10.17
N LEU A 373 -20.01 -6.08 -11.22
CA LEU A 373 -18.96 -7.10 -11.09
C LEU A 373 -17.71 -6.54 -10.42
N VAL A 374 -17.29 -5.32 -10.79
CA VAL A 374 -16.15 -4.64 -10.19
C VAL A 374 -16.41 -4.30 -8.71
N THR A 375 -17.65 -3.95 -8.34
CA THR A 375 -18.05 -3.77 -6.93
C THR A 375 -17.92 -5.07 -6.14
N LEU A 376 -18.40 -6.19 -6.69
CA LEU A 376 -18.28 -7.52 -6.07
C LEU A 376 -16.83 -7.95 -5.92
N LEU A 377 -16.01 -7.67 -6.93
CA LEU A 377 -14.56 -7.88 -6.87
C LEU A 377 -13.96 -7.12 -5.67
N GLY A 378 -14.26 -5.82 -5.55
CA GLY A 378 -13.79 -5.00 -4.44
C GLY A 378 -14.27 -5.54 -3.09
N LEU A 379 -15.57 -5.84 -2.94
CA LEU A 379 -16.16 -6.41 -1.73
C LEU A 379 -15.45 -7.68 -1.27
N GLY A 380 -15.13 -8.56 -2.21
CA GLY A 380 -14.51 -9.84 -1.88
C GLY A 380 -13.02 -9.72 -1.51
N VAL A 381 -12.26 -8.79 -2.11
CA VAL A 381 -10.85 -8.57 -1.75
C VAL A 381 -10.73 -7.71 -0.49
N GLY A 382 -11.72 -6.88 -0.19
CA GLY A 382 -11.69 -5.93 0.93
C GLY A 382 -11.21 -6.50 2.26
N PRO A 383 -11.72 -7.65 2.74
CA PRO A 383 -11.29 -8.27 3.99
C PRO A 383 -9.79 -8.62 4.05
N MET A 384 -9.10 -8.75 2.91
CA MET A 384 -7.67 -9.03 2.87
C MET A 384 -6.81 -7.89 3.44
N PHE A 385 -7.29 -6.64 3.37
CA PHE A 385 -6.54 -5.48 3.89
C PHE A 385 -6.30 -5.58 5.40
N PRO A 386 -7.33 -5.70 6.27
CA PRO A 386 -7.12 -5.88 7.69
C PRO A 386 -6.56 -7.26 8.04
N PHE A 387 -6.98 -8.32 7.34
CA PHE A 387 -6.58 -9.69 7.62
C PHE A 387 -5.06 -9.88 7.54
N THR A 388 -4.43 -9.48 6.45
CA THR A 388 -2.97 -9.68 6.26
C THR A 388 -2.15 -8.90 7.29
N VAL A 389 -2.59 -7.71 7.71
CA VAL A 389 -1.94 -6.93 8.78
C VAL A 389 -2.05 -7.67 10.12
N VAL A 390 -3.26 -8.12 10.44
CA VAL A 390 -3.54 -8.80 11.73
C VAL A 390 -2.78 -10.12 11.83
N VAL A 391 -2.75 -10.91 10.76
CA VAL A 391 -2.00 -12.18 10.73
C VAL A 391 -0.52 -11.94 10.99
N VAL A 392 0.09 -10.98 10.29
CA VAL A 392 1.51 -10.67 10.46
C VAL A 392 1.79 -10.14 11.87
N GLN A 393 0.95 -9.24 12.38
CA GLN A 393 1.10 -8.69 13.73
C GLN A 393 0.85 -9.72 14.84
N ASN A 394 -0.05 -10.70 14.62
CA ASN A 394 -0.31 -11.77 15.58
C ASN A 394 0.81 -12.82 15.65
N ALA A 395 1.60 -12.92 14.58
CA ALA A 395 2.69 -13.89 14.47
C ALA A 395 3.99 -13.44 15.14
N VAL A 396 4.16 -12.16 15.46
CA VAL A 396 5.38 -11.58 16.03
C VAL A 396 5.20 -11.13 17.48
N ALA A 397 6.32 -11.02 18.20
CA ALA A 397 6.33 -10.37 19.50
C ALA A 397 6.10 -8.85 19.37
N GLN A 398 5.60 -8.21 20.42
CA GLN A 398 5.26 -6.79 20.39
C GLN A 398 6.43 -5.89 19.99
N HIS A 399 7.65 -6.21 20.42
CA HIS A 399 8.85 -5.46 20.04
C HIS A 399 9.28 -5.62 18.57
N GLN A 400 8.65 -6.50 17.80
CA GLN A 400 8.90 -6.74 16.38
C GLN A 400 7.74 -6.28 15.49
N LEU A 401 6.69 -5.68 16.07
CA LEU A 401 5.52 -5.24 15.32
C LEU A 401 5.86 -4.24 14.21
N GLY A 402 6.77 -3.32 14.48
CA GLY A 402 7.20 -2.31 13.51
C GLY A 402 7.92 -2.93 12.33
N VAL A 403 8.94 -3.75 12.59
CA VAL A 403 9.70 -4.38 11.49
C VAL A 403 8.82 -5.34 10.67
N ALA A 404 7.94 -6.11 11.31
CA ALA A 404 7.05 -7.02 10.59
C ALA A 404 6.00 -6.27 9.74
N THR A 405 5.39 -5.22 10.29
CA THR A 405 4.43 -4.38 9.57
C THR A 405 5.11 -3.58 8.44
N GLY A 406 6.30 -3.03 8.69
CA GLY A 406 7.10 -2.33 7.68
C GLY A 406 7.49 -3.27 6.53
N THR A 407 7.97 -4.47 6.84
CA THR A 407 8.30 -5.51 5.85
C THR A 407 7.09 -5.89 5.00
N MET A 408 5.95 -6.13 5.63
CA MET A 408 4.71 -6.44 4.91
C MET A 408 4.30 -5.31 3.95
N ASN A 409 4.30 -4.06 4.41
CA ASN A 409 3.93 -2.92 3.55
C ASN A 409 4.93 -2.69 2.41
N PHE A 410 6.22 -2.93 2.67
CA PHE A 410 7.25 -2.90 1.63
C PHE A 410 6.95 -3.93 0.51
N PHE A 411 6.69 -5.18 0.88
CA PHE A 411 6.34 -6.21 -0.11
C PHE A 411 5.00 -5.94 -0.81
N ARG A 412 4.04 -5.32 -0.14
CA ARG A 412 2.80 -4.85 -0.77
C ARG A 412 3.06 -3.79 -1.83
N ALA A 413 3.91 -2.80 -1.53
CA ALA A 413 4.27 -1.75 -2.49
C ALA A 413 5.03 -2.34 -3.68
N LEU A 414 5.97 -3.25 -3.42
CA LEU A 414 6.71 -3.97 -4.47
C LEU A 414 5.77 -4.82 -5.33
N GLY A 415 4.83 -5.53 -4.71
CA GLY A 415 3.80 -6.31 -5.40
C GLY A 415 2.91 -5.44 -6.29
N SER A 416 2.51 -4.28 -5.79
CA SER A 416 1.73 -3.33 -6.57
C SER A 416 2.49 -2.85 -7.81
N ALA A 417 3.77 -2.47 -7.67
CA ALA A 417 4.59 -2.06 -8.80
C ALA A 417 4.78 -3.19 -9.82
N PHE A 418 5.02 -4.42 -9.33
CA PHE A 418 5.19 -5.60 -10.18
C PHE A 418 3.91 -5.92 -10.97
N ILE A 419 2.76 -5.98 -10.30
CA ILE A 419 1.49 -6.34 -10.94
C ILE A 419 1.04 -5.23 -11.91
N VAL A 420 1.25 -3.96 -11.58
CA VAL A 420 1.01 -2.83 -12.48
C VAL A 420 1.86 -2.97 -13.76
N ALA A 421 3.14 -3.33 -13.63
CA ALA A 421 4.01 -3.54 -14.78
C ALA A 421 3.56 -4.73 -15.65
N VAL A 422 3.15 -5.84 -15.02
CA VAL A 422 2.60 -7.01 -15.73
C VAL A 422 1.32 -6.63 -16.48
N PHE A 423 0.37 -5.97 -15.83
CA PHE A 423 -0.88 -5.56 -16.49
C PHE A 423 -0.61 -4.57 -17.63
N GLY A 424 0.32 -3.63 -17.43
CA GLY A 424 0.75 -2.71 -18.49
C GLY A 424 1.36 -3.43 -19.70
N ALA A 425 2.20 -4.43 -19.44
CA ALA A 425 2.80 -5.26 -20.51
C ALA A 425 1.72 -6.05 -21.28
N LEU A 426 0.73 -6.61 -20.59
CA LEU A 426 -0.39 -7.33 -21.22
C LEU A 426 -1.24 -6.42 -22.10
N VAL A 427 -1.56 -5.20 -21.60
CA VAL A 427 -2.28 -4.21 -22.40
C VAL A 427 -1.49 -3.83 -23.65
N LEU A 428 -0.18 -3.59 -23.53
CA LEU A 428 0.69 -3.23 -24.66
C LEU A 428 0.88 -4.41 -25.64
N ALA A 429 0.96 -5.63 -25.16
CA ALA A 429 1.11 -6.83 -26.01
C ALA A 429 -0.15 -7.12 -26.82
N GLY A 430 -1.32 -6.84 -26.26
CA GLY A 430 -2.61 -6.98 -26.97
C GLY A 430 -2.91 -5.85 -27.95
N THR A 431 -2.04 -4.83 -28.04
CA THR A 431 -2.22 -3.69 -28.91
C THR A 431 -1.11 -3.65 -29.94
N PRO A 432 -1.38 -3.79 -31.28
CA PRO A 432 -0.36 -3.50 -32.27
C PRO A 432 0.06 -2.03 -32.13
N VAL A 433 1.28 -1.83 -31.62
CA VAL A 433 1.87 -0.51 -31.45
C VAL A 433 2.03 0.11 -32.84
N ILE A 434 1.17 1.05 -33.19
CA ILE A 434 1.47 2.02 -34.22
C ILE A 434 2.57 2.92 -33.65
N ARG A 435 3.84 2.50 -33.87
CA ARG A 435 5.02 3.27 -33.53
C ARG A 435 4.93 4.63 -34.21
N GLY A 436 4.64 5.67 -33.47
CA GLY A 436 4.76 7.04 -33.97
C GLY A 436 3.71 8.06 -33.57
N MET A 437 2.67 7.70 -32.80
CA MET A 437 1.71 8.71 -32.32
C MET A 437 1.62 8.73 -30.80
N PRO A 438 1.96 9.86 -30.15
CA PRO A 438 1.64 10.05 -28.74
C PRO A 438 0.12 10.28 -28.60
N GLY A 439 -0.57 9.39 -27.93
CA GLY A 439 -1.77 9.75 -27.18
C GLY A 439 -3.13 9.67 -27.84
N SER A 440 -3.33 9.16 -29.07
CA SER A 440 -4.68 9.24 -29.69
C SER A 440 -5.14 8.11 -30.61
N ALA A 441 -4.52 6.95 -30.63
CA ALA A 441 -5.11 5.81 -31.32
C ALA A 441 -6.08 5.10 -30.35
N MET A 442 -7.36 5.43 -30.42
CA MET A 442 -8.44 4.59 -29.88
C MET A 442 -8.31 3.23 -30.54
N LEU A 443 -8.00 2.21 -29.74
CA LEU A 443 -8.00 0.82 -30.17
C LEU A 443 -9.36 0.45 -30.73
N PRO A 444 -9.44 -0.34 -31.82
CA PRO A 444 -10.69 -0.98 -32.20
C PRO A 444 -11.24 -1.74 -30.99
N ALA A 445 -12.51 -1.55 -30.64
CA ALA A 445 -13.12 -2.04 -29.41
C ALA A 445 -12.89 -3.54 -29.15
N GLY A 446 -12.78 -4.37 -30.22
CA GLY A 446 -12.49 -5.80 -30.09
C GLY A 446 -11.08 -6.12 -29.58
N GLN A 447 -10.06 -5.42 -30.09
CA GLN A 447 -8.67 -5.65 -29.65
C GLN A 447 -8.42 -5.15 -28.23
N ALA A 448 -9.08 -4.05 -27.86
CA ALA A 448 -9.07 -3.58 -26.46
C ALA A 448 -9.70 -4.61 -25.53
N ALA A 449 -10.80 -5.23 -25.92
CA ALA A 449 -11.48 -6.25 -25.12
C ALA A 449 -10.57 -7.46 -24.87
N ASP A 450 -9.89 -7.97 -25.89
CA ASP A 450 -8.99 -9.12 -25.76
C ASP A 450 -7.82 -8.83 -24.80
N ALA A 451 -7.20 -7.63 -24.92
CA ALA A 451 -6.15 -7.20 -24.03
C ALA A 451 -6.62 -7.14 -22.56
N PHE A 452 -7.82 -6.61 -22.32
CA PHE A 452 -8.39 -6.57 -20.96
C PHE A 452 -8.83 -7.94 -20.46
N GLY A 453 -9.25 -8.87 -21.33
CA GLY A 453 -9.45 -10.28 -20.98
C GLY A 453 -8.20 -10.89 -20.35
N LEU A 454 -7.02 -10.65 -20.94
CA LEU A 454 -5.73 -11.09 -20.38
C LEU A 454 -5.40 -10.39 -19.05
N VAL A 455 -5.71 -9.10 -18.89
CA VAL A 455 -5.51 -8.38 -17.63
C VAL A 455 -6.38 -8.97 -16.51
N PHE A 456 -7.66 -9.25 -16.79
CA PHE A 456 -8.55 -9.88 -15.81
C PHE A 456 -8.17 -11.33 -15.52
N ALA A 457 -7.67 -12.09 -16.49
CA ALA A 457 -7.13 -13.43 -16.29
C ALA A 457 -5.86 -13.40 -15.41
N ALA A 458 -4.97 -12.43 -15.62
CA ALA A 458 -3.81 -12.22 -14.76
C ALA A 458 -4.23 -11.81 -13.34
N ALA A 459 -5.24 -10.94 -13.19
CA ALA A 459 -5.80 -10.58 -11.89
C ALA A 459 -6.42 -11.80 -11.18
N LEU A 460 -7.14 -12.65 -11.93
CA LEU A 460 -7.69 -13.91 -11.45
C LEU A 460 -6.58 -14.83 -10.91
N LEU A 461 -5.49 -14.99 -11.67
CA LEU A 461 -4.32 -15.76 -11.24
C LEU A 461 -3.68 -15.18 -9.97
N CYS A 462 -3.48 -13.87 -9.92
CA CYS A 462 -2.94 -13.19 -8.74
C CYS A 462 -3.83 -13.43 -7.50
N LEU A 463 -5.16 -13.28 -7.62
CA LEU A 463 -6.07 -13.53 -6.53
C LEU A 463 -6.16 -15.02 -6.15
N ALA A 464 -6.02 -15.94 -7.12
CA ALA A 464 -5.93 -17.37 -6.85
C ALA A 464 -4.67 -17.71 -6.04
N VAL A 465 -3.52 -17.08 -6.36
CA VAL A 465 -2.28 -17.23 -5.57
C VAL A 465 -2.48 -16.67 -4.16
N ALA A 466 -3.10 -15.50 -4.00
CA ALA A 466 -3.42 -14.92 -2.70
C ALA A 466 -4.38 -15.82 -1.90
N PHE A 467 -5.36 -16.42 -2.55
CA PHE A 467 -6.29 -17.38 -1.97
C PHE A 467 -5.54 -18.64 -1.49
N ALA A 468 -4.70 -19.23 -2.34
CA ALA A 468 -3.90 -20.41 -1.99
C ALA A 468 -2.94 -20.12 -0.83
N ALA A 469 -2.27 -18.96 -0.84
CA ALA A 469 -1.41 -18.53 0.26
C ALA A 469 -2.19 -18.37 1.58
N THR A 470 -3.40 -17.81 1.51
CA THR A 470 -4.30 -17.69 2.67
C THR A 470 -4.79 -19.06 3.13
N LEU A 471 -5.10 -19.97 2.22
CA LEU A 471 -5.53 -21.33 2.53
C LEU A 471 -4.41 -22.14 3.22
N ALA A 472 -3.17 -22.01 2.75
CA ALA A 472 -1.99 -22.69 3.30
C ALA A 472 -1.48 -22.09 4.61
N LEU A 473 -2.00 -20.94 5.03
CA LEU A 473 -1.56 -20.23 6.22
C LEU A 473 -1.99 -20.96 7.49
N ASP A 474 -1.06 -21.16 8.42
CA ASP A 474 -1.34 -21.73 9.73
C ASP A 474 -2.13 -20.72 10.58
N GLU A 475 -3.39 -21.03 10.91
CA GLU A 475 -4.25 -20.18 11.71
C GLU A 475 -3.83 -20.24 13.18
N ARG A 476 -3.46 -19.09 13.73
CA ARG A 476 -3.12 -18.94 15.15
C ARG A 476 -4.25 -18.18 15.83
N PRO A 477 -4.76 -18.65 16.99
CA PRO A 477 -5.77 -17.92 17.72
C PRO A 477 -5.28 -16.48 18.00
N LEU A 478 -6.20 -15.52 17.90
CA LEU A 478 -5.90 -14.13 18.23
C LEU A 478 -5.54 -14.06 19.71
N ARG A 479 -4.36 -13.53 20.04
CA ARG A 479 -3.88 -13.43 21.43
C ARG A 479 -4.91 -12.63 22.26
N GLY A 480 -5.27 -13.12 23.42
CA GLY A 480 -6.30 -12.52 24.29
C GLY A 480 -7.72 -13.07 24.09
N ALA A 481 -7.92 -14.07 23.25
CA ALA A 481 -9.11 -14.90 23.33
C ALA A 481 -8.99 -15.78 24.58
N GLU A 482 -9.91 -15.64 25.54
CA GLU A 482 -10.04 -16.65 26.58
C GLU A 482 -10.21 -18.03 25.92
N PRO A 483 -9.53 -19.07 26.40
CA PRO A 483 -9.81 -20.42 25.93
C PRO A 483 -11.31 -20.67 26.14
N ALA A 484 -11.98 -21.17 25.09
CA ALA A 484 -13.36 -21.62 25.23
C ALA A 484 -13.44 -22.55 26.43
N PRO A 485 -14.46 -22.42 27.32
CA PRO A 485 -14.62 -23.34 28.42
C PRO A 485 -14.64 -24.76 27.84
N SER A 486 -13.78 -25.62 28.37
CA SER A 486 -13.74 -27.03 28.02
C SER A 486 -15.16 -27.58 28.17
N PRO A 487 -15.69 -28.33 27.17
CA PRO A 487 -16.99 -28.98 27.34
C PRO A 487 -16.88 -29.90 28.55
N SER A 488 -17.66 -29.57 29.58
CA SER A 488 -17.86 -30.40 30.79
C SER A 488 -18.56 -31.70 30.46
#